data_73cf1642070ad91bf7b828d34f634d93
#
_entry.id   73cf1642070ad91bf7b828d34f634d93
#
_cell.length_a   1.000
_cell.length_b   1.000
_cell.length_c   1.000
_cell.angle_alpha   90.00
_cell.angle_beta   90.00
_cell.angle_gamma   90.00
#
_symmetry.space_group_name_H-M   'P 1'
#
loop_
_entity.id
_entity.type
_entity.pdbx_description
1 polymer ?
#
loop_
_entity_poly.entity_id
_entity_poly.type
_entity_poly.pdbx_seq_one_letter_code
_entity_poly.pdbx_strand_id
1 'polypeptide(L)'
;DEEREHFTAVAMGMLQLSDARFLYGCSGRNVDILARQPMWDRNIDYKCGTGHGVGYILNVHEGPQNIRWRYTEGMQEAVLEAGMDVTNEPGVYVEGSHGIRTENVMVVRNGEKNGDGQFMYFDTLTWVPIDLDAIDPSIMQPKDILRLNRYHAKVREKIAPYLNGEEAEWLEEATREI
;
A
#
# COMPACT_ATOMS: atom_id res chain seq x y z
N ASP A 1 -2.88 20.20 -10.62
CA ASP A 1 -1.92 20.49 -9.58
C ASP A 1 -1.02 19.29 -9.32
N GLU A 2 0.29 19.49 -9.39
CA GLU A 2 1.32 18.46 -9.30
C GLU A 2 1.21 17.64 -7.99
N GLU A 3 0.99 18.28 -6.85
CA GLU A 3 0.86 17.60 -5.55
C GLU A 3 -0.32 16.64 -5.52
N ARG A 4 -1.47 16.99 -6.09
CA ARG A 4 -2.64 16.10 -6.19
C ARG A 4 -2.39 14.93 -7.13
N GLU A 5 -1.70 15.17 -8.25
CA GLU A 5 -1.31 14.09 -9.16
C GLU A 5 -0.38 13.10 -8.45
N HIS A 6 0.64 13.61 -7.73
CA HIS A 6 1.58 12.79 -6.97
C HIS A 6 0.89 12.02 -5.84
N PHE A 7 -0.01 12.68 -5.08
CA PHE A 7 -0.76 12.05 -4.01
C PHE A 7 -1.63 10.90 -4.56
N THR A 8 -2.33 11.16 -5.66
CA THR A 8 -3.17 10.15 -6.30
C THR A 8 -2.35 8.97 -6.81
N ALA A 9 -1.20 9.22 -7.45
CA ALA A 9 -0.32 8.17 -7.93
C ALA A 9 0.23 7.29 -6.78
N VAL A 10 0.61 7.92 -5.65
CA VAL A 10 1.06 7.21 -4.44
C VAL A 10 -0.07 6.36 -3.85
N ALA A 11 -1.27 6.92 -3.70
CA ALA A 11 -2.44 6.19 -3.20
C ALA A 11 -2.80 5.00 -4.10
N MET A 12 -2.79 5.19 -5.44
CA MET A 12 -3.00 4.10 -6.39
C MET A 12 -1.96 2.99 -6.23
N GLY A 13 -0.68 3.34 -6.09
CA GLY A 13 0.40 2.38 -5.89
C GLY A 13 0.24 1.58 -4.60
N MET A 14 -0.05 2.24 -3.50
CA MET A 14 -0.31 1.59 -2.22
C MET A 14 -1.49 0.61 -2.30
N LEU A 15 -2.60 1.02 -2.90
CA LEU A 15 -3.80 0.20 -3.04
C LEU A 15 -3.58 -0.97 -4.02
N GLN A 16 -2.81 -0.80 -5.10
CA GLN A 16 -2.48 -1.87 -6.04
C GLN A 16 -1.63 -2.95 -5.38
N LEU A 17 -0.64 -2.57 -4.59
CA LEU A 17 0.19 -3.51 -3.84
C LEU A 17 -0.63 -4.24 -2.76
N SER A 18 -1.52 -3.53 -2.05
CA SER A 18 -2.41 -4.15 -1.05
C SER A 18 -3.32 -5.23 -1.64
N ASP A 19 -3.73 -5.07 -2.90
CA ASP A 19 -4.58 -6.03 -3.63
C ASP A 19 -3.80 -7.19 -4.27
N ALA A 20 -2.48 -7.22 -4.13
CA ALA A 20 -1.65 -8.20 -4.81
C ALA A 20 -2.01 -9.64 -4.47
N ARG A 21 -2.06 -10.49 -5.51
CA ARG A 21 -2.05 -11.95 -5.40
C ARG A 21 -0.81 -12.46 -6.12
N PHE A 22 -0.07 -13.32 -5.49
CA PHE A 22 1.18 -13.82 -6.01
C PHE A 22 1.40 -15.28 -5.61
N LEU A 23 2.27 -15.99 -6.32
CA LEU A 23 2.62 -17.35 -5.99
C LEU A 23 3.65 -17.38 -4.85
N TYR A 24 3.55 -18.39 -3.99
CA TYR A 24 4.57 -18.70 -3.02
C TYR A 24 5.93 -18.88 -3.73
N GLY A 25 6.98 -18.34 -3.12
CA GLY A 25 8.30 -18.25 -3.70
C GLY A 25 8.66 -16.84 -4.21
N CYS A 26 7.67 -15.95 -4.34
CA CYS A 26 7.93 -14.54 -4.61
C CYS A 26 8.59 -13.86 -3.42
N SER A 27 9.54 -12.98 -3.73
CA SER A 27 10.11 -12.00 -2.79
C SER A 27 9.44 -10.63 -2.98
N GLY A 28 9.77 -9.68 -2.12
CA GLY A 28 9.28 -8.31 -2.27
C GLY A 28 9.69 -7.64 -3.59
N ARG A 29 10.78 -8.10 -4.25
CA ARG A 29 11.17 -7.62 -5.58
C ARG A 29 10.10 -7.90 -6.64
N ASN A 30 9.43 -9.05 -6.55
CA ASN A 30 8.43 -9.47 -7.53
C ASN A 30 7.16 -8.62 -7.46
N VAL A 31 6.84 -8.05 -6.29
CA VAL A 31 5.60 -7.30 -6.05
C VAL A 31 5.81 -5.79 -5.98
N ASP A 32 7.04 -5.29 -5.81
CA ASP A 32 7.36 -3.86 -5.70
C ASP A 32 6.83 -3.03 -6.88
N ILE A 33 6.87 -3.59 -8.08
CA ILE A 33 6.40 -2.91 -9.30
C ILE A 33 4.92 -2.49 -9.20
N LEU A 34 4.09 -3.22 -8.46
CA LEU A 34 2.68 -2.90 -8.29
C LEU A 34 2.49 -1.54 -7.60
N ALA A 35 3.37 -1.21 -6.65
CA ALA A 35 3.36 0.08 -6.01
C ALA A 35 3.99 1.17 -6.89
N ARG A 36 5.03 0.84 -7.67
CA ARG A 36 5.77 1.85 -8.46
C ARG A 36 5.12 2.20 -9.78
N GLN A 37 4.38 1.28 -10.38
CA GLN A 37 3.84 1.46 -11.73
C GLN A 37 3.08 2.79 -11.90
N PRO A 38 2.19 3.22 -10.98
CA PRO A 38 1.50 4.50 -11.14
C PRO A 38 2.41 5.72 -11.19
N MET A 39 3.57 5.68 -10.48
CA MET A 39 4.58 6.73 -10.54
C MET A 39 5.42 6.62 -11.81
N TRP A 40 5.84 5.41 -12.19
CA TRP A 40 6.65 5.21 -13.41
C TRP A 40 5.89 5.56 -14.69
N ASP A 41 4.58 5.36 -14.75
CA ASP A 41 3.72 5.82 -15.85
C ASP A 41 3.74 7.35 -16.01
N ARG A 42 4.21 8.08 -14.98
CA ARG A 42 4.38 9.54 -14.94
C ARG A 42 5.82 9.99 -15.00
N ASN A 43 6.76 9.08 -15.26
CA ASN A 43 8.20 9.31 -15.23
C ASN A 43 8.73 9.82 -13.87
N ILE A 44 8.09 9.42 -12.78
CA ILE A 44 8.48 9.74 -11.41
C ILE A 44 8.93 8.45 -10.72
N ASP A 45 9.90 8.54 -9.83
CA ASP A 45 10.34 7.42 -9.00
C ASP A 45 10.69 7.90 -7.58
N TYR A 46 10.64 6.98 -6.64
CA TYR A 46 11.18 7.18 -5.29
C TYR A 46 12.38 6.26 -5.05
N LYS A 47 13.39 6.77 -4.33
CA LYS A 47 14.68 6.10 -4.16
C LYS A 47 14.72 5.15 -2.95
N CYS A 48 13.74 5.23 -2.06
CA CYS A 48 13.61 4.33 -0.91
C CYS A 48 12.99 2.98 -1.30
N GLY A 49 12.98 2.04 -0.35
CA GLY A 49 12.17 0.84 -0.46
C GLY A 49 10.68 1.16 -0.38
N THR A 50 9.85 0.25 -0.87
CA THR A 50 8.39 0.34 -0.80
C THR A 50 7.88 -0.18 0.55
N GLY A 51 8.65 -1.06 1.19
CA GLY A 51 8.28 -1.62 2.49
C GLY A 51 9.37 -2.48 3.12
N HIS A 52 9.16 -2.82 4.36
CA HIS A 52 10.07 -3.60 5.20
C HIS A 52 9.29 -4.34 6.28
N GLY A 53 9.90 -5.35 6.90
CA GLY A 53 9.37 -5.98 8.11
C GLY A 53 9.41 -5.02 9.30
N VAL A 54 8.48 -5.20 10.22
CA VAL A 54 8.35 -4.39 11.44
C VAL A 54 8.81 -5.22 12.64
N GLY A 55 9.83 -4.73 13.33
CA GLY A 55 10.42 -5.42 14.46
C GLY A 55 9.79 -5.09 15.80
N TYR A 56 10.20 -5.85 16.80
CA TYR A 56 9.73 -5.73 18.16
C TYR A 56 10.51 -4.61 18.90
N ILE A 57 9.84 -3.89 19.76
CA ILE A 57 10.37 -2.79 20.62
C ILE A 57 11.37 -1.88 19.89
N LEU A 58 10.87 -0.80 19.30
CA LEU A 58 11.64 0.27 18.66
C LEU A 58 12.51 -0.15 17.46
N ASN A 59 12.43 -1.39 17.00
CA ASN A 59 13.12 -1.86 15.81
C ASN A 59 12.17 -1.82 14.59
N VAL A 60 11.75 -0.63 14.21
CA VAL A 60 10.74 -0.42 13.17
C VAL A 60 11.14 -1.00 11.80
N HIS A 61 12.45 -1.02 11.48
CA HIS A 61 12.98 -1.65 10.28
C HIS A 61 13.66 -2.98 10.63
N GLU A 62 12.93 -4.08 10.55
CA GLU A 62 13.46 -5.42 10.82
C GLU A 62 13.20 -6.35 9.62
N GLY A 63 14.27 -6.98 9.15
CA GLY A 63 14.20 -8.02 8.13
C GLY A 63 13.88 -9.40 8.69
N PRO A 64 13.95 -10.44 7.85
CA PRO A 64 14.61 -10.46 6.53
C PRO A 64 13.78 -9.93 5.37
N GLN A 65 12.44 -9.86 5.52
CA GLN A 65 11.55 -9.44 4.44
C GLN A 65 11.60 -7.92 4.19
N ASN A 66 11.48 -7.55 2.93
CA ASN A 66 11.33 -6.16 2.50
C ASN A 66 10.69 -6.13 1.11
N ILE A 67 10.15 -4.99 0.71
CA ILE A 67 9.60 -4.75 -0.62
C ILE A 67 10.41 -3.65 -1.29
N ARG A 68 11.17 -4.01 -2.33
CA ARG A 68 11.98 -3.09 -3.13
C ARG A 68 12.40 -3.71 -4.47
N TRP A 69 12.52 -2.89 -5.48
CA TRP A 69 12.93 -3.38 -6.80
C TRP A 69 14.45 -3.57 -6.95
N ARG A 70 15.26 -2.82 -6.20
CA ARG A 70 16.72 -2.94 -6.19
C ARG A 70 17.20 -3.53 -4.89
N TYR A 71 18.09 -4.51 -5.01
CA TYR A 71 18.87 -5.06 -3.91
C TYR A 71 20.33 -4.66 -4.14
N THR A 72 20.94 -4.09 -3.12
CA THR A 72 22.38 -3.80 -3.10
C THR A 72 23.14 -4.96 -2.47
N GLU A 73 24.46 -4.99 -2.71
CA GLU A 73 25.32 -6.01 -2.11
C GLU A 73 25.15 -6.05 -0.58
N GLY A 74 25.02 -7.24 -0.03
CA GLY A 74 24.80 -7.48 1.40
C GLY A 74 23.33 -7.40 1.85
N MET A 75 22.38 -7.00 1.00
CA MET A 75 20.96 -7.08 1.33
C MET A 75 20.43 -8.50 1.09
N GLN A 76 19.67 -8.99 2.07
CA GLN A 76 19.00 -10.27 1.95
C GLN A 76 17.73 -10.14 1.12
N GLU A 77 17.53 -11.05 0.18
CA GLU A 77 16.25 -11.23 -0.52
C GLU A 77 15.54 -12.43 0.09
N ALA A 78 14.45 -12.17 0.79
CA ALA A 78 13.66 -13.20 1.46
C ALA A 78 12.37 -13.50 0.68
N VAL A 79 11.99 -14.77 0.61
CA VAL A 79 10.65 -15.18 0.17
C VAL A 79 9.63 -14.66 1.16
N LEU A 80 8.51 -14.17 0.66
CA LEU A 80 7.40 -13.71 1.48
C LEU A 80 6.62 -14.91 2.03
N GLU A 81 6.76 -15.14 3.33
CA GLU A 81 6.14 -16.26 4.05
C GLU A 81 4.85 -15.81 4.76
N ALA A 82 3.87 -16.70 4.86
CA ALA A 82 2.65 -16.42 5.62
C ALA A 82 2.96 -16.09 7.09
N GLY A 83 2.41 -15.00 7.58
CA GLY A 83 2.64 -14.48 8.92
C GLY A 83 3.69 -13.37 8.98
N MET A 84 4.49 -13.16 7.94
CA MET A 84 5.38 -12.00 7.86
C MET A 84 4.56 -10.73 7.73
N ASP A 85 4.86 -9.73 8.55
CA ASP A 85 4.37 -8.37 8.38
C ASP A 85 5.30 -7.56 7.48
N VAL A 86 4.74 -6.64 6.72
CA VAL A 86 5.48 -5.70 5.89
C VAL A 86 4.76 -4.36 5.84
N THR A 87 5.50 -3.27 5.82
CA THR A 87 4.96 -1.97 5.47
C THR A 87 4.70 -1.89 3.96
N ASN A 88 3.76 -1.03 3.58
CA ASN A 88 3.44 -0.68 2.20
C ASN A 88 3.36 0.83 2.13
N GLU A 89 4.49 1.46 1.81
CA GLU A 89 4.76 2.89 2.00
C GLU A 89 5.40 3.57 0.77
N PRO A 90 4.80 3.42 -0.42
CA PRO A 90 5.28 4.15 -1.58
C PRO A 90 5.21 5.66 -1.34
N GLY A 91 6.05 6.42 -2.02
CA GLY A 91 6.07 7.87 -1.86
C GLY A 91 6.61 8.61 -3.07
N VAL A 92 6.49 9.92 -3.06
CA VAL A 92 7.12 10.84 -4.01
C VAL A 92 7.79 11.95 -3.20
N TYR A 93 9.01 12.29 -3.58
CA TYR A 93 9.81 13.29 -2.86
C TYR A 93 10.45 14.25 -3.86
N VAL A 94 9.95 15.47 -3.90
CA VAL A 94 10.43 16.55 -4.80
C VAL A 94 11.24 17.54 -4.00
N GLU A 95 12.54 17.63 -4.29
CA GLU A 95 13.47 18.48 -3.56
C GLU A 95 13.04 19.96 -3.62
N GLY A 96 12.97 20.59 -2.45
CA GLY A 96 12.59 22.00 -2.31
C GLY A 96 11.08 22.28 -2.50
N SER A 97 10.26 21.22 -2.67
CA SER A 97 8.81 21.35 -2.85
C SER A 97 8.06 20.51 -1.81
N HIS A 98 7.79 19.24 -2.08
CA HIS A 98 6.93 18.42 -1.24
C HIS A 98 7.41 16.98 -1.11
N GLY A 99 6.94 16.28 -0.05
CA GLY A 99 7.06 14.86 0.13
C GLY A 99 5.71 14.25 0.47
N ILE A 100 5.36 13.17 -0.21
CA ILE A 100 4.08 12.47 -0.05
C ILE A 100 4.37 11.00 0.20
N ARG A 101 3.73 10.45 1.23
CA ARG A 101 3.72 9.00 1.52
C ARG A 101 2.32 8.60 1.98
N THR A 102 1.81 7.51 1.44
CA THR A 102 0.62 6.84 1.96
C THR A 102 1.04 5.44 2.40
N GLU A 103 0.76 5.10 3.65
CA GLU A 103 1.32 3.91 4.29
C GLU A 103 0.27 3.08 5.00
N ASN A 104 0.38 1.76 4.84
CA ASN A 104 -0.28 0.75 5.65
C ASN A 104 0.71 -0.33 6.06
N VAL A 105 0.42 -1.04 7.15
CA VAL A 105 1.06 -2.31 7.50
C VAL A 105 0.17 -3.45 7.00
N MET A 106 0.79 -4.45 6.40
CA MET A 106 0.13 -5.64 5.86
C MET A 106 0.77 -6.89 6.45
N VAL A 107 0.02 -7.98 6.45
CA VAL A 107 0.54 -9.31 6.77
C VAL A 107 0.35 -10.25 5.57
N VAL A 108 1.37 -11.05 5.27
CA VAL A 108 1.31 -12.08 4.23
C VAL A 108 0.41 -13.22 4.69
N ARG A 109 -0.53 -13.66 3.84
CA ARG A 109 -1.46 -14.76 4.11
C ARG A 109 -1.44 -15.81 3.01
N ASN A 110 -1.73 -17.04 3.39
CA ASN A 110 -2.04 -18.09 2.44
C ASN A 110 -3.41 -17.83 1.79
N GLY A 111 -3.45 -17.84 0.47
CA GLY A 111 -4.65 -17.83 -0.33
C GLY A 111 -5.03 -19.23 -0.80
N GLU A 112 -5.65 -19.31 -1.98
CA GLU A 112 -6.02 -20.57 -2.61
C GLU A 112 -4.77 -21.40 -2.96
N LYS A 113 -4.89 -22.71 -2.80
CA LYS A 113 -3.92 -23.68 -3.33
C LYS A 113 -4.59 -24.51 -4.41
N ASN A 114 -3.99 -24.54 -5.58
CA ASN A 114 -4.49 -25.28 -6.73
C ASN A 114 -3.36 -25.97 -7.51
N GLY A 115 -3.63 -26.39 -8.76
CA GLY A 115 -2.65 -27.09 -9.61
C GLY A 115 -1.43 -26.23 -9.98
N ASP A 116 -1.54 -24.91 -9.93
CA ASP A 116 -0.43 -23.97 -10.23
C ASP A 116 0.43 -23.68 -8.99
N GLY A 117 -0.05 -23.96 -7.78
CA GLY A 117 0.71 -23.79 -6.54
C GLY A 117 -0.10 -23.15 -5.41
N GLN A 118 0.63 -22.68 -4.40
CA GLN A 118 0.08 -21.91 -3.29
C GLN A 118 0.05 -20.43 -3.67
N PHE A 119 -1.15 -19.85 -3.80
CA PHE A 119 -1.30 -18.40 -3.93
C PHE A 119 -1.21 -17.73 -2.56
N MET A 120 -0.65 -16.54 -2.56
CA MET A 120 -0.46 -15.67 -1.40
C MET A 120 -1.18 -14.35 -1.65
N TYR A 121 -1.50 -13.64 -0.58
CA TYR A 121 -2.05 -12.28 -0.63
C TYR A 121 -1.62 -11.47 0.58
N PHE A 122 -1.86 -10.18 0.55
CA PHE A 122 -1.68 -9.28 1.68
C PHE A 122 -3.02 -8.99 2.37
N ASP A 123 -3.00 -9.00 3.69
CA ASP A 123 -4.13 -8.61 4.55
C ASP A 123 -3.72 -7.36 5.32
N THR A 124 -4.41 -6.25 5.09
CA THR A 124 -4.11 -4.95 5.69
C THR A 124 -4.44 -4.98 7.18
N LEU A 125 -3.52 -4.48 8.01
CA LEU A 125 -3.65 -4.42 9.47
C LEU A 125 -4.05 -3.03 9.96
N THR A 126 -3.67 -1.97 9.26
CA THR A 126 -3.91 -0.58 9.63
C THR A 126 -4.98 0.04 8.71
N TRP A 127 -5.90 0.78 9.28
CA TRP A 127 -7.06 1.30 8.57
C TRP A 127 -7.28 2.78 8.88
N VAL A 128 -6.99 3.64 7.91
CA VAL A 128 -7.15 5.10 7.97
C VAL A 128 -7.76 5.59 6.67
N PRO A 129 -8.71 6.54 6.67
CA PRO A 129 -9.19 7.15 5.43
C PRO A 129 -8.04 7.78 4.63
N ILE A 130 -8.06 7.59 3.31
CA ILE A 130 -7.23 8.34 2.38
C ILE A 130 -7.95 9.67 2.10
N ASP A 131 -7.24 10.77 2.21
CA ASP A 131 -7.80 12.11 1.98
C ASP A 131 -8.31 12.26 0.54
N LEU A 132 -9.62 12.30 0.38
CA LEU A 132 -10.28 12.41 -0.94
C LEU A 132 -10.12 13.79 -1.56
N ASP A 133 -9.86 14.84 -0.79
CA ASP A 133 -9.63 16.17 -1.32
C ASP A 133 -8.28 16.29 -2.02
N ALA A 134 -7.33 15.41 -1.67
CA ALA A 134 -6.05 15.25 -2.33
C ALA A 134 -6.07 14.28 -3.52
N ILE A 135 -7.18 13.59 -3.77
CA ILE A 135 -7.32 12.69 -4.93
C ILE A 135 -7.78 13.47 -6.17
N ASP A 136 -7.15 13.16 -7.31
CA ASP A 136 -7.61 13.57 -8.64
C ASP A 136 -8.20 12.37 -9.38
N PRO A 137 -9.54 12.20 -9.42
CA PRO A 137 -10.17 11.07 -10.08
C PRO A 137 -9.95 11.04 -11.60
N SER A 138 -9.60 12.18 -12.21
CA SER A 138 -9.42 12.28 -13.66
C SER A 138 -8.23 11.47 -14.19
N ILE A 139 -7.27 11.18 -13.33
CA ILE A 139 -6.08 10.39 -13.67
C ILE A 139 -6.19 8.91 -13.26
N MET A 140 -7.31 8.51 -12.66
CA MET A 140 -7.57 7.15 -12.19
C MET A 140 -8.31 6.33 -13.25
N GLN A 141 -7.98 5.05 -13.34
CA GLN A 141 -8.78 4.10 -14.10
C GLN A 141 -9.98 3.63 -13.26
N PRO A 142 -11.09 3.16 -13.86
CA PRO A 142 -12.24 2.66 -13.11
C PRO A 142 -11.89 1.61 -12.05
N LYS A 143 -10.89 0.77 -12.31
CA LYS A 143 -10.39 -0.22 -11.36
C LYS A 143 -9.72 0.40 -10.13
N ASP A 144 -9.10 1.57 -10.27
CA ASP A 144 -8.41 2.25 -9.17
C ASP A 144 -9.42 2.99 -8.28
N ILE A 145 -10.45 3.59 -8.88
CA ILE A 145 -11.61 4.13 -8.16
C ILE A 145 -12.29 3.01 -7.36
N LEU A 146 -12.55 1.87 -7.98
CA LEU A 146 -13.16 0.72 -7.30
C LEU A 146 -12.31 0.22 -6.13
N ARG A 147 -10.96 0.21 -6.25
CA ARG A 147 -10.06 -0.15 -5.15
C ARG A 147 -10.15 0.83 -3.99
N LEU A 148 -10.13 2.13 -4.29
CA LEU A 148 -10.24 3.17 -3.27
C LEU A 148 -11.59 3.09 -2.54
N ASN A 149 -12.69 3.00 -3.26
CA ASN A 149 -14.03 2.88 -2.67
C ASN A 149 -14.15 1.61 -1.80
N ARG A 150 -13.61 0.47 -2.26
CA ARG A 150 -13.57 -0.77 -1.49
C ARG A 150 -12.69 -0.66 -0.23
N TYR A 151 -11.54 0.01 -0.32
CA TYR A 151 -10.69 0.30 0.82
C TYR A 151 -11.43 1.15 1.86
N HIS A 152 -12.09 2.24 1.44
CA HIS A 152 -12.87 3.10 2.30
C HIS A 152 -14.08 2.38 2.93
N ALA A 153 -14.75 1.50 2.19
CA ALA A 153 -15.80 0.65 2.77
C ALA A 153 -15.26 -0.23 3.91
N LYS A 154 -14.03 -0.76 3.77
CA LYS A 154 -13.36 -1.52 4.83
C LYS A 154 -12.94 -0.64 6.00
N VAL A 155 -12.46 0.57 5.76
CA VAL A 155 -12.18 1.55 6.83
C VAL A 155 -13.44 1.80 7.65
N ARG A 156 -14.58 2.09 7.01
CA ARG A 156 -15.87 2.24 7.70
C ARG A 156 -16.25 1.00 8.51
N GLU A 157 -16.20 -0.18 7.91
CA GLU A 157 -16.52 -1.45 8.58
C GLU A 157 -15.71 -1.64 9.86
N LYS A 158 -14.42 -1.29 9.83
CA LYS A 158 -13.49 -1.51 10.94
C LYS A 158 -13.56 -0.44 12.02
N ILE A 159 -13.76 0.81 11.63
CA ILE A 159 -13.60 1.96 12.53
C ILE A 159 -14.94 2.50 13.06
N ALA A 160 -16.02 2.50 12.27
CA ALA A 160 -17.31 3.02 12.68
C ALA A 160 -17.84 2.45 14.01
N PRO A 161 -17.63 1.16 14.38
CA PRO A 161 -18.10 0.65 15.67
C PRO A 161 -17.49 1.33 16.91
N TYR A 162 -16.40 2.07 16.75
CA TYR A 162 -15.68 2.74 17.85
C TYR A 162 -15.94 4.25 17.90
N LEU A 163 -16.69 4.80 16.93
CA LEU A 163 -16.97 6.22 16.82
C LEU A 163 -18.45 6.52 17.11
N ASN A 164 -18.74 7.77 17.50
CA ASN A 164 -20.10 8.24 17.71
C ASN A 164 -20.20 9.74 17.39
N GLY A 165 -21.45 10.24 17.21
CA GLY A 165 -21.71 11.66 16.95
C GLY A 165 -20.92 12.20 15.75
N GLU A 166 -20.28 13.35 15.96
CA GLU A 166 -19.53 14.07 14.91
C GLU A 166 -18.39 13.26 14.31
N GLU A 167 -17.76 12.38 15.10
CA GLU A 167 -16.67 11.51 14.59
C GLU A 167 -17.18 10.49 13.58
N ALA A 168 -18.36 9.92 13.83
CA ALA A 168 -19.00 8.98 12.91
C ALA A 168 -19.42 9.67 11.61
N GLU A 169 -20.01 10.87 11.70
CA GLU A 169 -20.37 11.68 10.54
C GLU A 169 -19.13 12.06 9.72
N TRP A 170 -18.06 12.46 10.39
CA TRP A 170 -16.78 12.72 9.73
C TRP A 170 -16.23 11.49 9.00
N LEU A 171 -16.30 10.31 9.62
CA LEU A 171 -15.82 9.08 8.98
C LEU A 171 -16.62 8.75 7.71
N GLU A 172 -17.93 8.92 7.73
CA GLU A 172 -18.78 8.71 6.55
C GLU A 172 -18.37 9.64 5.41
N GLU A 173 -18.17 10.93 5.69
CA GLU A 173 -17.72 11.90 4.69
C GLU A 173 -16.31 11.62 4.19
N ALA A 174 -15.36 11.32 5.10
CA ALA A 174 -13.97 11.03 4.75
C ALA A 174 -13.79 9.74 3.94
N THR A 175 -14.79 8.87 3.95
CA THR A 175 -14.77 7.57 3.24
C THR A 175 -15.87 7.43 2.19
N ARG A 176 -16.47 8.54 1.75
CA ARG A 176 -17.50 8.55 0.69
C ARG A 176 -16.96 7.94 -0.59
N GLU A 177 -17.84 7.45 -1.43
CA GLU A 177 -17.46 6.98 -2.78
C GLU A 177 -17.17 8.16 -3.71
N ILE A 178 -16.25 7.94 -4.64
CA ILE A 178 -15.90 8.89 -5.72
C ILE A 178 -16.15 8.27 -7.08
#